data_aa38cae6292030da84b073e3c2b4fd7a
#
_entry.id   aa38cae6292030da84b073e3c2b4fd7a
#
_cell.length_a   1.000
_cell.length_b   1.000
_cell.length_c   1.000
_cell.angle_alpha   90.00
_cell.angle_beta   90.00
_cell.angle_gamma   90.00
#
_symmetry.space_group_name_H-M   'P 1'
#
loop_
_entity.id
_entity.type
_entity.pdbx_description
1 polymer ?
#
loop_
_entity_poly.entity_id
_entity_poly.type
_entity_poly.pdbx_seq_one_letter_code
_entity_poly.pdbx_strand_id
1 'polypeptide(L)'
;MGGVRRLGPAVVLVVLALALAGCGLKDEPTGADAAFPSRAVDAAGGAVSLDAAPDRVVSLDPGATAILRTIGLGGALVEATPADAADLAADPATDLVVVPLALGPEAAARMDAATAAPLYRYGAAPLDTAPTAITQLGLAVGRGPEAATVARSVADGLAALAERLAGEPPVRTLIEGPGATAYGPGTPIGQAVAAAGGENVFAEDAVWTPEQVPALDVRAWVAADPGGSGYAALQGIAELAAVPAIRDGRVTDVPRDGYPVDGALPRALSDLADRLRAP
;
A
#
# COMPACT_ATOMS: atom_id res chain seq x y z
N MET A 1 -18.49 9.24 -79.04
CA MET A 1 -19.37 10.11 -78.26
C MET A 1 -20.05 9.25 -77.15
N GLY A 2 -19.51 9.18 -75.94
CA GLY A 2 -19.97 8.37 -74.84
C GLY A 2 -20.73 9.20 -73.86
N GLY A 3 -22.03 8.96 -73.73
CA GLY A 3 -22.89 9.67 -72.75
C GLY A 3 -22.69 9.18 -71.34
N VAL A 4 -22.19 10.07 -70.47
CA VAL A 4 -22.13 9.87 -69.00
C VAL A 4 -23.56 10.02 -68.45
N ARG A 5 -24.18 8.89 -68.07
CA ARG A 5 -25.44 8.89 -67.31
C ARG A 5 -25.18 9.43 -65.93
N ARG A 6 -25.67 10.62 -65.66
CA ARG A 6 -25.70 11.20 -64.32
C ARG A 6 -26.70 10.41 -63.45
N LEU A 7 -26.20 9.71 -62.45
CA LEU A 7 -27.02 9.12 -61.39
C LEU A 7 -27.70 10.27 -60.60
N GLY A 8 -29.04 10.18 -60.52
CA GLY A 8 -29.83 11.23 -59.88
C GLY A 8 -29.60 11.29 -58.36
N PRO A 9 -29.90 12.47 -57.72
CA PRO A 9 -29.63 12.72 -56.28
C PRO A 9 -30.34 11.71 -55.32
N ALA A 10 -31.37 11.03 -55.79
CA ALA A 10 -32.09 10.02 -55.00
C ALA A 10 -31.24 8.73 -54.76
N VAL A 11 -30.38 8.34 -55.72
CA VAL A 11 -29.53 7.15 -55.58
C VAL A 11 -28.37 7.42 -54.62
N VAL A 12 -27.84 8.65 -54.61
CA VAL A 12 -26.78 9.07 -53.67
C VAL A 12 -27.31 9.11 -52.21
N LEU A 13 -28.57 9.51 -51.99
CA LEU A 13 -29.19 9.57 -50.69
C LEU A 13 -29.46 8.18 -50.07
N VAL A 14 -29.82 7.20 -50.91
CA VAL A 14 -30.07 5.81 -50.46
C VAL A 14 -28.73 5.13 -50.10
N VAL A 15 -27.64 5.38 -50.82
CA VAL A 15 -26.30 4.82 -50.52
C VAL A 15 -25.74 5.45 -49.26
N LEU A 16 -25.98 6.73 -48.98
CA LEU A 16 -25.56 7.41 -47.74
C LEU A 16 -26.36 6.94 -46.53
N ALA A 17 -27.67 6.62 -46.68
CA ALA A 17 -28.51 6.10 -45.60
C ALA A 17 -28.13 4.65 -45.22
N LEU A 18 -27.68 3.82 -46.15
CA LEU A 18 -27.20 2.46 -45.89
C LEU A 18 -25.83 2.42 -45.25
N ALA A 19 -24.98 3.45 -45.42
CA ALA A 19 -23.70 3.55 -44.75
C ALA A 19 -23.83 3.95 -43.26
N LEU A 20 -24.92 4.60 -42.85
CA LEU A 20 -25.20 4.97 -41.46
C LEU A 20 -25.90 3.87 -40.64
N ALA A 21 -26.47 2.85 -41.28
CA ALA A 21 -27.10 1.72 -40.62
C ALA A 21 -26.12 0.60 -40.24
N GLY A 22 -24.84 0.71 -40.61
CA GLY A 22 -23.80 -0.30 -40.37
C GLY A 22 -22.98 -0.13 -39.09
N CYS A 23 -23.14 0.94 -38.33
CA CYS A 23 -22.60 1.03 -36.99
C CYS A 23 -23.62 0.41 -36.00
N GLY A 24 -23.67 -0.92 -35.96
CA GLY A 24 -24.23 -1.61 -34.80
C GLY A 24 -23.45 -1.15 -33.60
N LEU A 25 -24.08 -0.35 -32.73
CA LEU A 25 -23.63 -0.16 -31.36
C LEU A 25 -23.55 -1.59 -30.80
N LYS A 26 -22.35 -2.14 -30.79
CA LYS A 26 -22.06 -3.26 -29.93
C LYS A 26 -22.35 -2.70 -28.53
N ASP A 27 -23.27 -3.29 -27.82
CA ASP A 27 -23.45 -2.98 -26.40
C ASP A 27 -22.11 -3.25 -25.74
N GLU A 28 -21.30 -2.20 -25.61
CA GLU A 28 -20.10 -2.30 -24.80
C GLU A 28 -20.58 -2.48 -23.37
N PRO A 29 -20.15 -3.53 -22.69
CA PRO A 29 -20.50 -3.75 -21.31
C PRO A 29 -20.11 -2.49 -20.51
N THR A 30 -21.10 -1.79 -19.98
CA THR A 30 -20.93 -0.57 -19.22
C THR A 30 -21.03 -0.91 -17.73
N GLY A 31 -20.06 -0.43 -16.93
CA GLY A 31 -20.07 -0.64 -15.49
C GLY A 31 -19.10 -1.73 -15.01
N ALA A 32 -19.36 -2.28 -13.82
CA ALA A 32 -18.50 -3.28 -13.19
C ALA A 32 -18.29 -4.54 -14.04
N ASP A 33 -19.29 -4.93 -14.85
CA ASP A 33 -19.22 -6.12 -15.71
C ASP A 33 -18.18 -6.00 -16.83
N ALA A 34 -17.85 -4.78 -17.27
CA ALA A 34 -16.80 -4.53 -18.28
C ALA A 34 -15.38 -4.78 -17.72
N ALA A 35 -15.23 -4.83 -16.42
CA ALA A 35 -13.94 -5.00 -15.74
C ALA A 35 -13.54 -6.48 -15.55
N PHE A 36 -14.43 -7.43 -15.92
CA PHE A 36 -14.19 -8.86 -15.74
C PHE A 36 -14.16 -9.64 -17.09
N PRO A 37 -13.34 -10.71 -17.19
CA PRO A 37 -12.44 -11.21 -16.15
C PRO A 37 -11.33 -10.19 -15.82
N SER A 38 -11.13 -9.95 -14.52
CA SER A 38 -10.07 -9.07 -14.06
C SER A 38 -8.71 -9.79 -14.11
N ARG A 39 -7.64 -9.00 -14.21
CA ARG A 39 -6.26 -9.50 -14.10
C ARG A 39 -5.40 -8.45 -13.40
N ALA A 40 -4.67 -8.88 -12.38
CA ALA A 40 -3.76 -8.04 -11.65
C ALA A 40 -2.50 -8.82 -11.25
N VAL A 41 -1.47 -8.10 -10.84
CA VAL A 41 -0.26 -8.67 -10.25
C VAL A 41 -0.21 -8.23 -8.81
N ASP A 42 -0.10 -9.17 -7.88
CA ASP A 42 0.02 -8.87 -6.46
C ASP A 42 1.40 -8.29 -6.10
N ALA A 43 1.56 -7.82 -4.88
CA ALA A 43 2.82 -7.21 -4.44
C ALA A 43 4.00 -8.20 -4.34
N ALA A 44 3.76 -9.50 -4.41
CA ALA A 44 4.79 -10.55 -4.48
C ALA A 44 5.09 -11.00 -5.93
N GLY A 45 4.44 -10.40 -6.94
CA GLY A 45 4.59 -10.73 -8.36
C GLY A 45 3.69 -11.88 -8.82
N GLY A 46 2.75 -12.35 -7.99
CA GLY A 46 1.77 -13.36 -8.33
C GLY A 46 0.65 -12.81 -9.22
N ALA A 47 0.26 -13.56 -10.26
CA ALA A 47 -0.90 -13.19 -11.08
C ALA A 47 -2.20 -13.61 -10.36
N VAL A 48 -3.13 -12.67 -10.23
CA VAL A 48 -4.46 -12.88 -9.64
C VAL A 48 -5.53 -12.52 -10.68
N SER A 49 -6.54 -13.37 -10.82
CA SER A 49 -7.65 -13.16 -11.74
C SER A 49 -8.97 -13.53 -11.08
N LEU A 50 -9.99 -12.71 -11.30
CA LEU A 50 -11.37 -12.99 -10.93
C LEU A 50 -12.23 -12.98 -12.20
N ASP A 51 -13.15 -13.94 -12.31
CA ASP A 51 -14.06 -14.04 -13.47
C ASP A 51 -15.26 -13.11 -13.35
N ALA A 52 -15.60 -12.69 -12.13
CA ALA A 52 -16.72 -11.79 -11.82
C ALA A 52 -16.37 -10.85 -10.67
N ALA A 53 -17.20 -9.83 -10.44
CA ALA A 53 -17.08 -8.94 -9.29
C ALA A 53 -17.20 -9.76 -7.99
N PRO A 54 -16.27 -9.56 -7.03
CA PRO A 54 -16.33 -10.32 -5.79
C PRO A 54 -17.48 -9.83 -4.91
N ASP A 55 -18.30 -10.76 -4.42
CA ASP A 55 -19.35 -10.52 -3.44
C ASP A 55 -18.83 -10.63 -2.01
N ARG A 56 -17.72 -11.34 -1.81
CA ARG A 56 -17.09 -11.55 -0.50
C ARG A 56 -15.58 -11.53 -0.58
N VAL A 57 -14.98 -10.50 0.00
CA VAL A 57 -13.53 -10.32 0.10
C VAL A 57 -13.11 -10.41 1.56
N VAL A 58 -12.28 -11.40 1.89
CA VAL A 58 -11.67 -11.53 3.22
C VAL A 58 -10.36 -10.78 3.22
N SER A 59 -10.20 -9.77 4.10
CA SER A 59 -8.97 -8.97 4.18
C SER A 59 -8.35 -9.06 5.57
N LEU A 60 -7.05 -9.40 5.59
CA LEU A 60 -6.17 -9.42 6.76
C LEU A 60 -5.21 -8.23 6.76
N ASP A 61 -5.19 -7.42 5.70
CA ASP A 61 -4.31 -6.27 5.59
C ASP A 61 -5.07 -4.96 5.84
N PRO A 62 -4.70 -4.15 6.85
CA PRO A 62 -5.41 -2.91 7.17
C PRO A 62 -5.37 -1.88 6.03
N GLY A 63 -4.27 -1.79 5.28
CA GLY A 63 -4.14 -0.89 4.14
C GLY A 63 -5.06 -1.31 3.00
N ALA A 64 -5.05 -2.60 2.62
CA ALA A 64 -5.98 -3.14 1.63
C ALA A 64 -7.44 -2.92 2.05
N THR A 65 -7.77 -3.17 3.32
CA THR A 65 -9.09 -2.93 3.89
C THR A 65 -9.55 -1.48 3.68
N ALA A 66 -8.69 -0.51 3.99
CA ALA A 66 -8.98 0.91 3.81
C ALA A 66 -9.16 1.29 2.33
N ILE A 67 -8.32 0.75 1.43
CA ILE A 67 -8.46 0.96 -0.01
C ILE A 67 -9.76 0.36 -0.54
N LEU A 68 -10.06 -0.91 -0.22
CA LEU A 68 -11.27 -1.60 -0.67
C LEU A 68 -12.55 -0.85 -0.26
N ARG A 69 -12.58 -0.31 0.96
CA ARG A 69 -13.67 0.58 1.40
C ARG A 69 -13.75 1.86 0.56
N THR A 70 -12.62 2.51 0.34
CA THR A 70 -12.54 3.78 -0.39
C THR A 70 -13.00 3.64 -1.84
N ILE A 71 -12.72 2.50 -2.49
CA ILE A 71 -13.12 2.22 -3.88
C ILE A 71 -14.50 1.56 -3.99
N GLY A 72 -15.29 1.53 -2.90
CA GLY A 72 -16.70 1.15 -2.92
C GLY A 72 -16.99 -0.32 -2.70
N LEU A 73 -16.06 -1.11 -2.17
CA LEU A 73 -16.24 -2.54 -1.84
C LEU A 73 -16.56 -2.80 -0.37
N GLY A 74 -16.89 -1.76 0.41
CA GLY A 74 -17.15 -1.92 1.84
C GLY A 74 -18.26 -2.93 2.17
N GLY A 75 -19.25 -3.11 1.28
CA GLY A 75 -20.35 -4.09 1.48
C GLY A 75 -19.95 -5.55 1.26
N ALA A 76 -18.91 -5.79 0.44
CA ALA A 76 -18.36 -7.12 0.17
C ALA A 76 -17.24 -7.52 1.15
N LEU A 77 -16.76 -6.58 1.96
CA LEU A 77 -15.56 -6.75 2.77
C LEU A 77 -15.84 -7.44 4.10
N VAL A 78 -15.09 -8.49 4.38
CA VAL A 78 -15.02 -9.16 5.68
C VAL A 78 -13.61 -8.94 6.24
N GLU A 79 -13.52 -8.21 7.34
CA GLU A 79 -12.26 -8.04 8.05
C GLU A 79 -11.97 -9.27 8.88
N ALA A 80 -10.79 -9.83 8.71
CA ALA A 80 -10.35 -11.02 9.40
C ALA A 80 -9.20 -10.69 10.36
N THR A 81 -9.20 -11.36 11.50
CA THR A 81 -8.03 -11.41 12.39
C THR A 81 -7.17 -12.62 12.03
N PRO A 82 -5.89 -12.66 12.42
CA PRO A 82 -5.08 -13.87 12.22
C PRO A 82 -5.68 -15.14 12.84
N ALA A 83 -6.55 -14.99 13.85
CA ALA A 83 -7.17 -16.11 14.55
C ALA A 83 -8.31 -16.77 13.75
N ASP A 84 -9.09 -15.98 13.00
CA ASP A 84 -10.25 -16.45 12.23
C ASP A 84 -10.00 -16.49 10.71
N ALA A 85 -8.83 -16.05 10.28
CA ALA A 85 -8.46 -15.92 8.88
C ALA A 85 -8.59 -17.25 8.10
N ALA A 86 -8.17 -18.36 8.68
CA ALA A 86 -8.21 -19.67 8.01
C ALA A 86 -9.64 -20.15 7.78
N ASP A 87 -10.52 -19.98 8.77
CA ASP A 87 -11.93 -20.39 8.69
C ASP A 87 -12.69 -19.51 7.69
N LEU A 88 -12.43 -18.19 7.71
CA LEU A 88 -13.04 -17.25 6.76
C LEU A 88 -12.55 -17.45 5.33
N ALA A 89 -11.27 -17.77 5.15
CA ALA A 89 -10.70 -18.06 3.84
C ALA A 89 -11.22 -19.40 3.27
N ALA A 90 -11.47 -20.39 4.12
CA ALA A 90 -12.01 -21.70 3.72
C ALA A 90 -13.51 -21.69 3.42
N ASP A 91 -14.23 -20.58 3.74
CA ASP A 91 -15.65 -20.42 3.41
C ASP A 91 -15.82 -20.44 1.87
N PRO A 92 -16.62 -21.36 1.31
CA PRO A 92 -16.81 -21.46 -0.13
C PRO A 92 -17.49 -20.23 -0.76
N ALA A 93 -18.05 -19.35 0.04
CA ALA A 93 -18.59 -18.06 -0.42
C ALA A 93 -17.51 -16.98 -0.55
N THR A 94 -16.26 -17.24 -0.18
CA THR A 94 -15.15 -16.28 -0.31
C THR A 94 -14.67 -16.24 -1.76
N ASP A 95 -14.63 -15.07 -2.38
CA ASP A 95 -14.21 -14.85 -3.76
C ASP A 95 -12.76 -14.39 -3.86
N LEU A 96 -12.24 -13.73 -2.82
CA LEU A 96 -10.87 -13.22 -2.77
C LEU A 96 -10.38 -13.16 -1.33
N VAL A 97 -9.14 -13.59 -1.11
CA VAL A 97 -8.45 -13.43 0.19
C VAL A 97 -7.28 -12.45 -0.01
N VAL A 98 -7.26 -11.36 0.77
CA VAL A 98 -6.19 -10.36 0.74
C VAL A 98 -5.36 -10.48 2.02
N VAL A 99 -4.05 -10.69 1.84
CA VAL A 99 -3.11 -10.87 2.96
C VAL A 99 -1.98 -9.86 2.88
N PRO A 100 -1.35 -9.50 4.02
CA PRO A 100 -0.17 -8.63 4.01
C PRO A 100 0.98 -9.23 3.18
N LEU A 101 1.71 -8.38 2.47
CA LEU A 101 2.96 -8.78 1.80
C LEU A 101 3.98 -9.38 2.77
N ALA A 102 4.00 -8.87 4.01
CA ALA A 102 4.87 -9.36 5.08
C ALA A 102 4.49 -10.77 5.60
N LEU A 103 3.34 -11.33 5.19
CA LEU A 103 3.00 -12.71 5.49
C LEU A 103 4.04 -13.64 4.87
N GLY A 104 4.79 -14.34 5.71
CA GLY A 104 5.88 -15.19 5.26
C GLY A 104 5.40 -16.27 4.26
N PRO A 105 6.29 -16.78 3.39
CA PRO A 105 5.92 -17.70 2.31
C PRO A 105 5.24 -18.98 2.79
N GLU A 106 5.64 -19.53 3.94
CA GLU A 106 5.00 -20.71 4.52
C GLU A 106 3.59 -20.44 5.02
N ALA A 107 3.35 -19.27 5.64
CA ALA A 107 2.01 -18.88 6.10
C ALA A 107 1.09 -18.59 4.91
N ALA A 108 1.62 -17.92 3.86
CA ALA A 108 0.90 -17.70 2.62
C ALA A 108 0.53 -19.02 1.92
N ALA A 109 1.46 -19.99 1.84
CA ALA A 109 1.20 -21.31 1.26
C ALA A 109 0.15 -22.09 2.05
N ARG A 110 0.15 -22.00 3.39
CA ARG A 110 -0.91 -22.63 4.21
C ARG A 110 -2.27 -21.98 3.96
N MET A 111 -2.32 -20.66 3.81
CA MET A 111 -3.55 -19.95 3.51
C MET A 111 -4.08 -20.34 2.11
N ASP A 112 -3.21 -20.34 1.11
CA ASP A 112 -3.54 -20.75 -0.26
C ASP A 112 -4.08 -22.19 -0.33
N ALA A 113 -3.50 -23.10 0.45
CA ALA A 113 -3.98 -24.47 0.56
C ALA A 113 -5.32 -24.62 1.31
N ALA A 114 -5.70 -23.64 2.13
CA ALA A 114 -6.93 -23.66 2.91
C ALA A 114 -8.14 -23.06 2.16
N THR A 115 -7.92 -22.32 1.08
CA THR A 115 -8.99 -21.64 0.34
C THR A 115 -9.03 -22.08 -1.13
N ALA A 116 -10.24 -22.07 -1.71
CA ALA A 116 -10.42 -22.19 -3.16
C ALA A 116 -10.40 -20.79 -3.85
N ALA A 117 -10.53 -19.71 -3.08
CA ALA A 117 -10.47 -18.35 -3.56
C ALA A 117 -9.02 -17.94 -3.88
N PRO A 118 -8.79 -17.10 -4.90
CA PRO A 118 -7.48 -16.52 -5.17
C PRO A 118 -6.92 -15.78 -3.96
N LEU A 119 -5.61 -15.93 -3.73
CA LEU A 119 -4.87 -15.19 -2.71
C LEU A 119 -4.19 -13.98 -3.33
N TYR A 120 -4.41 -12.80 -2.77
CA TYR A 120 -3.78 -11.54 -3.18
C TYR A 120 -2.88 -11.00 -2.06
N ARG A 121 -1.59 -10.84 -2.32
CA ARG A 121 -0.65 -10.25 -1.36
C ARG A 121 -0.61 -8.74 -1.56
N TYR A 122 -0.91 -7.98 -0.52
CA TYR A 122 -0.97 -6.52 -0.58
C TYR A 122 0.15 -5.89 0.24
N GLY A 123 0.72 -4.79 -0.26
CA GLY A 123 1.75 -4.01 0.40
C GLY A 123 2.63 -3.26 -0.60
N ALA A 124 3.60 -2.53 -0.10
CA ALA A 124 4.61 -1.84 -0.88
C ALA A 124 6.00 -2.10 -0.29
N ALA A 125 6.88 -2.67 -1.11
CA ALA A 125 8.28 -2.84 -0.80
C ALA A 125 9.10 -2.80 -2.11
N PRO A 126 9.81 -1.71 -2.39
CA PRO A 126 9.96 -0.50 -1.57
C PRO A 126 8.70 0.39 -1.52
N LEU A 127 8.67 1.35 -0.59
CA LEU A 127 7.48 2.15 -0.27
C LEU A 127 6.97 3.03 -1.44
N ASP A 128 7.84 3.42 -2.35
CA ASP A 128 7.51 4.17 -3.57
C ASP A 128 6.63 3.37 -4.54
N THR A 129 6.53 2.05 -4.36
CA THR A 129 5.61 1.18 -5.12
C THR A 129 4.17 1.24 -4.61
N ALA A 130 3.87 1.98 -3.54
CA ALA A 130 2.53 2.09 -2.96
C ALA A 130 1.43 2.48 -3.98
N PRO A 131 1.62 3.47 -4.88
CA PRO A 131 0.62 3.79 -5.91
C PRO A 131 0.33 2.62 -6.86
N THR A 132 1.37 1.83 -7.18
CA THR A 132 1.22 0.63 -8.01
C THR A 132 0.42 -0.45 -7.28
N ALA A 133 0.73 -0.71 -6.01
CA ALA A 133 0.01 -1.69 -5.19
C ALA A 133 -1.49 -1.35 -5.08
N ILE A 134 -1.82 -0.08 -4.86
CA ILE A 134 -3.21 0.42 -4.82
C ILE A 134 -3.91 0.19 -6.18
N THR A 135 -3.25 0.54 -7.28
CA THR A 135 -3.80 0.36 -8.62
C THR A 135 -4.05 -1.11 -8.94
N GLN A 136 -3.09 -1.99 -8.61
CA GLN A 136 -3.21 -3.42 -8.87
C GLN A 136 -4.31 -4.07 -8.04
N LEU A 137 -4.49 -3.69 -6.77
CA LEU A 137 -5.61 -4.15 -5.96
C LEU A 137 -6.95 -3.73 -6.58
N GLY A 138 -7.07 -2.49 -7.03
CA GLY A 138 -8.26 -2.01 -7.72
C GLY A 138 -8.56 -2.76 -9.01
N LEU A 139 -7.53 -3.07 -9.80
CA LEU A 139 -7.67 -3.89 -11.01
C LEU A 139 -8.15 -5.31 -10.67
N ALA A 140 -7.60 -5.92 -9.62
CA ALA A 140 -8.01 -7.26 -9.19
C ALA A 140 -9.51 -7.34 -8.92
N VAL A 141 -10.09 -6.31 -8.30
CA VAL A 141 -11.51 -6.28 -7.89
C VAL A 141 -12.41 -5.49 -8.84
N GLY A 142 -11.94 -5.18 -10.06
CA GLY A 142 -12.73 -4.48 -11.08
C GLY A 142 -13.03 -3.01 -10.77
N ARG A 143 -12.24 -2.38 -9.91
CA ARG A 143 -12.35 -0.95 -9.49
C ARG A 143 -11.11 -0.14 -9.89
N GLY A 144 -10.56 -0.42 -11.06
CA GLY A 144 -9.34 0.21 -11.57
C GLY A 144 -9.41 1.75 -11.60
N PRO A 145 -10.46 2.39 -12.15
CA PRO A 145 -10.57 3.84 -12.20
C PRO A 145 -10.58 4.52 -10.83
N GLU A 146 -11.32 3.95 -9.86
CA GLU A 146 -11.40 4.45 -8.50
C GLU A 146 -10.05 4.32 -7.79
N ALA A 147 -9.43 3.16 -7.91
CA ALA A 147 -8.11 2.89 -7.34
C ALA A 147 -7.02 3.78 -7.96
N ALA A 148 -7.06 4.04 -9.27
CA ALA A 148 -6.13 4.94 -9.95
C ALA A 148 -6.25 6.38 -9.42
N THR A 149 -7.43 6.80 -8.98
CA THR A 149 -7.61 8.11 -8.35
C THR A 149 -6.94 8.18 -6.97
N VAL A 150 -7.10 7.14 -6.13
CA VAL A 150 -6.43 7.04 -4.84
C VAL A 150 -4.92 6.94 -5.01
N ALA A 151 -4.45 6.09 -5.93
CA ALA A 151 -3.04 5.90 -6.23
C ALA A 151 -2.35 7.20 -6.63
N ARG A 152 -3.01 8.01 -7.47
CA ARG A 152 -2.50 9.32 -7.88
C ARG A 152 -2.38 10.27 -6.70
N SER A 153 -3.41 10.34 -5.84
CA SER A 153 -3.35 11.16 -4.62
C SER A 153 -2.21 10.76 -3.68
N VAL A 154 -1.94 9.45 -3.54
CA VAL A 154 -0.81 8.95 -2.76
C VAL A 154 0.51 9.33 -3.42
N ALA A 155 0.64 9.15 -4.74
CA ALA A 155 1.85 9.52 -5.48
C ALA A 155 2.16 11.02 -5.34
N ASP A 156 1.15 11.88 -5.55
CA ASP A 156 1.27 13.33 -5.42
C ASP A 156 1.68 13.73 -3.99
N GLY A 157 1.09 13.09 -2.98
CA GLY A 157 1.41 13.34 -1.58
C GLY A 157 2.83 12.91 -1.19
N LEU A 158 3.30 11.75 -1.68
CA LEU A 158 4.68 11.29 -1.48
C LEU A 158 5.68 12.21 -2.20
N ALA A 159 5.37 12.66 -3.41
CA ALA A 159 6.21 13.61 -4.15
C ALA A 159 6.30 14.96 -3.42
N ALA A 160 5.19 15.49 -2.92
CA ALA A 160 5.15 16.73 -2.14
C ALA A 160 5.96 16.62 -0.84
N LEU A 161 5.92 15.46 -0.16
CA LEU A 161 6.75 15.20 1.01
C LEU A 161 8.24 15.19 0.65
N ALA A 162 8.62 14.50 -0.42
CA ALA A 162 10.00 14.45 -0.89
C ALA A 162 10.52 15.84 -1.27
N GLU A 163 9.68 16.66 -1.95
CA GLU A 163 10.01 18.05 -2.30
C GLU A 163 10.18 18.92 -1.05
N ARG A 164 9.30 18.80 -0.06
CA ARG A 164 9.40 19.51 1.23
C ARG A 164 10.70 19.20 1.97
N LEU A 165 11.17 17.97 1.89
CA LEU A 165 12.38 17.51 2.57
C LEU A 165 13.65 17.72 1.73
N ALA A 166 13.52 18.13 0.46
CA ALA A 166 14.67 18.34 -0.41
C ALA A 166 15.61 19.44 0.14
N GLY A 167 16.87 19.07 0.30
CA GLY A 167 17.90 19.96 0.85
C GLY A 167 17.96 20.02 2.39
N GLU A 168 17.00 19.42 3.09
CA GLU A 168 17.09 19.25 4.53
C GLU A 168 18.08 18.13 4.89
N PRO A 169 18.96 18.32 5.89
CA PRO A 169 19.84 17.26 6.32
C PRO A 169 19.01 16.10 6.92
N PRO A 170 19.39 14.84 6.63
CA PRO A 170 18.71 13.71 7.20
C PRO A 170 18.90 13.66 8.72
N VAL A 171 17.85 13.22 9.43
CA VAL A 171 17.87 13.10 10.88
C VAL A 171 18.39 11.71 11.25
N ARG A 172 19.53 11.66 11.94
CA ARG A 172 20.10 10.39 12.43
C ARG A 172 19.15 9.73 13.43
N THR A 173 18.58 8.60 13.04
CA THR A 173 17.45 7.97 13.72
C THR A 173 17.80 6.54 14.12
N LEU A 174 17.57 6.20 15.39
CA LEU A 174 17.54 4.82 15.87
C LEU A 174 16.09 4.32 15.82
N ILE A 175 15.88 3.15 15.23
CA ILE A 175 14.56 2.49 15.18
C ILE A 175 14.61 1.29 16.10
N GLU A 176 13.97 1.41 17.25
CA GLU A 176 13.95 0.37 18.28
C GLU A 176 12.82 -0.62 18.02
N GLY A 177 13.14 -1.90 18.03
CA GLY A 177 12.23 -3.03 18.06
C GLY A 177 12.21 -3.74 19.41
N PRO A 178 11.50 -4.86 19.53
CA PRO A 178 11.41 -5.63 20.76
C PRO A 178 12.77 -6.14 21.24
N GLY A 179 12.99 -6.19 22.56
CA GLY A 179 14.14 -6.85 23.16
C GLY A 179 15.49 -6.24 22.81
N ALA A 180 15.59 -4.91 22.77
CA ALA A 180 16.80 -4.18 22.38
C ALA A 180 17.28 -4.48 20.94
N THR A 181 16.38 -4.88 20.04
CA THR A 181 16.65 -4.92 18.60
C THR A 181 16.60 -3.52 18.00
N ALA A 182 17.45 -3.26 17.00
CA ALA A 182 17.31 -2.12 16.10
C ALA A 182 16.87 -2.64 14.73
N TYR A 183 15.86 -2.02 14.14
CA TYR A 183 15.44 -2.33 12.79
C TYR A 183 16.29 -1.57 11.77
N GLY A 184 16.72 -2.28 10.72
CA GLY A 184 17.47 -1.71 9.60
C GLY A 184 16.59 -0.99 8.58
N PRO A 185 17.21 -0.32 7.59
CA PRO A 185 16.50 0.45 6.55
C PRO A 185 15.67 -0.41 5.60
N GLY A 186 15.92 -1.72 5.51
CA GLY A 186 15.15 -2.65 4.67
C GLY A 186 13.79 -3.04 5.23
N THR A 187 13.51 -2.77 6.50
CA THR A 187 12.21 -3.05 7.12
C THR A 187 11.14 -2.04 6.68
N PRO A 188 9.84 -2.38 6.75
CA PRO A 188 8.76 -1.43 6.43
C PRO A 188 8.87 -0.11 7.22
N ILE A 189 9.20 -0.21 8.52
CA ILE A 189 9.39 0.98 9.34
C ILE A 189 10.68 1.76 8.98
N GLY A 190 11.76 1.05 8.60
CA GLY A 190 12.98 1.68 8.12
C GLY A 190 12.76 2.49 6.85
N GLN A 191 11.96 1.96 5.92
CA GLN A 191 11.55 2.66 4.70
C GLN A 191 10.67 3.89 5.00
N ALA A 192 9.75 3.77 5.97
CA ALA A 192 8.92 4.90 6.41
C ALA A 192 9.76 6.02 7.04
N VAL A 193 10.73 5.68 7.88
CA VAL A 193 11.68 6.63 8.47
C VAL A 193 12.52 7.31 7.39
N ALA A 194 13.02 6.56 6.40
CA ALA A 194 13.76 7.13 5.28
C ALA A 194 12.90 8.08 4.44
N ALA A 195 11.64 7.71 4.12
CA ALA A 195 10.70 8.57 3.40
C ALA A 195 10.35 9.85 4.19
N ALA A 196 10.38 9.78 5.52
CA ALA A 196 10.20 10.94 6.41
C ALA A 196 11.50 11.77 6.61
N GLY A 197 12.59 11.44 5.89
CA GLY A 197 13.87 12.14 5.96
C GLY A 197 14.72 11.77 7.17
N GLY A 198 14.50 10.58 7.76
CA GLY A 198 15.41 9.99 8.73
C GLY A 198 16.55 9.22 8.06
N GLU A 199 17.69 9.19 8.69
CA GLU A 199 18.83 8.33 8.36
C GLU A 199 18.98 7.30 9.47
N ASN A 200 18.74 6.03 9.15
CA ASN A 200 18.89 4.96 10.12
C ASN A 200 20.36 4.82 10.54
N VAL A 201 20.62 4.83 11.85
CA VAL A 201 21.99 4.70 12.38
C VAL A 201 22.55 3.28 12.28
N PHE A 202 21.69 2.27 12.05
CA PHE A 202 22.07 0.90 11.76
C PHE A 202 21.85 0.58 10.28
N ALA A 203 22.83 -0.04 9.64
CA ALA A 203 22.77 -0.41 8.23
C ALA A 203 21.88 -1.66 7.96
N GLU A 204 21.65 -2.47 8.99
CA GLU A 204 20.86 -3.70 8.98
C GLU A 204 20.24 -3.92 10.37
N ASP A 205 19.39 -4.93 10.49
CA ASP A 205 18.84 -5.33 11.79
C ASP A 205 19.98 -5.73 12.73
N ALA A 206 19.96 -5.21 13.95
CA ALA A 206 21.02 -5.40 14.92
C ALA A 206 20.47 -5.51 16.34
N VAL A 207 21.31 -5.94 17.26
CA VAL A 207 21.08 -5.79 18.71
C VAL A 207 21.89 -4.58 19.16
N TRP A 208 21.24 -3.64 19.83
CA TRP A 208 21.91 -2.46 20.39
C TRP A 208 22.13 -2.58 21.89
N THR A 209 23.13 -1.90 22.40
CA THR A 209 23.35 -1.75 23.86
C THR A 209 23.44 -0.28 24.25
N PRO A 210 23.06 0.09 25.48
CA PRO A 210 23.10 1.49 25.93
C PRO A 210 24.48 2.15 25.74
N GLU A 211 25.55 1.39 25.91
CA GLU A 211 26.93 1.89 25.82
C GLU A 211 27.35 2.29 24.39
N GLN A 212 26.74 1.65 23.36
CA GLN A 212 27.05 1.95 21.96
C GLN A 212 26.38 3.23 21.48
N VAL A 213 25.15 3.49 21.94
CA VAL A 213 24.26 4.51 21.38
C VAL A 213 24.86 5.92 21.39
N PRO A 214 25.58 6.38 22.47
CA PRO A 214 26.17 7.71 22.47
C PRO A 214 27.12 7.98 21.31
N ALA A 215 27.83 6.94 20.80
CA ALA A 215 28.74 7.08 19.68
C ALA A 215 28.03 7.19 18.31
N LEU A 216 26.75 6.88 18.23
CA LEU A 216 25.96 6.89 17.00
C LEU A 216 25.35 8.25 16.67
N ASP A 217 25.49 9.27 17.52
CA ASP A 217 24.88 10.61 17.36
C ASP A 217 23.38 10.55 17.01
N VAL A 218 22.62 9.78 17.79
CA VAL A 218 21.17 9.60 17.58
C VAL A 218 20.44 10.90 17.89
N ARG A 219 19.77 11.48 16.89
CA ARG A 219 19.01 12.73 16.96
C ARG A 219 17.51 12.52 17.13
N ALA A 220 16.97 11.39 16.67
CA ALA A 220 15.61 10.96 16.90
C ALA A 220 15.58 9.48 17.27
N TRP A 221 14.61 9.10 18.09
CA TRP A 221 14.38 7.73 18.51
C TRP A 221 12.96 7.31 18.11
N VAL A 222 12.86 6.26 17.34
CA VAL A 222 11.59 5.70 16.87
C VAL A 222 11.38 4.37 17.58
N ALA A 223 10.39 4.26 18.43
CA ALA A 223 9.99 3.02 19.08
C ALA A 223 8.94 2.32 18.19
N ALA A 224 9.34 1.23 17.57
CA ALA A 224 8.48 0.42 16.68
C ALA A 224 7.66 -0.63 17.44
N ASP A 225 7.70 -0.63 18.74
CA ASP A 225 6.88 -1.47 19.63
C ASP A 225 6.41 -0.62 20.80
N PRO A 226 5.12 -0.23 20.88
CA PRO A 226 4.60 0.54 21.99
C PRO A 226 4.64 -0.20 23.35
N GLY A 227 4.97 -1.50 23.34
CA GLY A 227 5.29 -2.29 24.55
C GLY A 227 6.77 -2.29 24.92
N GLY A 228 7.64 -1.63 24.11
CA GLY A 228 9.08 -1.53 24.33
C GLY A 228 9.47 -0.42 25.32
N SER A 229 10.65 0.13 25.14
CA SER A 229 11.20 1.17 26.00
C SER A 229 10.50 2.52 25.79
N GLY A 230 9.44 2.80 26.53
CA GLY A 230 8.84 4.13 26.51
C GLY A 230 9.87 5.20 26.92
N TYR A 231 9.66 6.46 26.53
CA TYR A 231 10.58 7.58 26.79
C TYR A 231 11.07 7.64 28.24
N ALA A 232 10.18 7.42 29.22
CA ALA A 232 10.54 7.42 30.64
C ALA A 232 11.52 6.29 31.02
N ALA A 233 11.42 5.12 30.39
CA ALA A 233 12.35 4.02 30.60
C ALA A 233 13.72 4.34 30.01
N LEU A 234 13.78 4.91 28.81
CA LEU A 234 15.03 5.36 28.18
C LEU A 234 15.75 6.43 28.99
N GLN A 235 15.01 7.40 29.55
CA GLN A 235 15.57 8.41 30.47
C GLN A 235 16.19 7.83 31.75
N GLY A 236 15.68 6.66 32.18
CA GLY A 236 16.21 5.96 33.38
C GLY A 236 17.54 5.25 33.13
N ILE A 237 18.00 5.14 31.87
CA ILE A 237 19.27 4.51 31.53
C ILE A 237 20.36 5.58 31.49
N ALA A 238 21.31 5.50 32.42
CA ALA A 238 22.33 6.54 32.64
C ALA A 238 23.17 6.80 31.37
N GLU A 239 23.52 5.77 30.62
CA GLU A 239 24.30 5.82 29.39
C GLU A 239 23.58 6.58 28.27
N LEU A 240 22.24 6.60 28.29
CA LEU A 240 21.42 7.26 27.27
C LEU A 240 21.08 8.72 27.62
N ALA A 241 21.28 9.16 28.87
CA ALA A 241 20.87 10.49 29.31
C ALA A 241 21.48 11.65 28.49
N ALA A 242 22.68 11.46 27.94
CA ALA A 242 23.37 12.46 27.12
C ALA A 242 23.05 12.33 25.60
N VAL A 243 22.35 11.27 25.18
CA VAL A 243 21.97 11.07 23.78
C VAL A 243 20.99 12.16 23.34
N PRO A 244 21.25 12.91 22.25
CA PRO A 244 20.42 14.04 21.87
C PRO A 244 18.93 13.70 21.75
N ALA A 245 18.59 12.55 21.15
CA ALA A 245 17.19 12.11 21.04
C ALA A 245 16.49 11.99 22.40
N ILE A 246 17.17 11.45 23.41
CA ILE A 246 16.59 11.24 24.75
C ILE A 246 16.58 12.55 25.55
N ARG A 247 17.70 13.30 25.52
CA ARG A 247 17.82 14.58 26.21
C ARG A 247 16.78 15.60 25.76
N ASP A 248 16.53 15.67 24.43
CA ASP A 248 15.66 16.64 23.80
C ASP A 248 14.21 16.11 23.65
N GLY A 249 13.91 14.90 24.14
CA GLY A 249 12.56 14.31 24.09
C GLY A 249 12.09 13.87 22.71
N ARG A 250 13.00 13.68 21.75
CA ARG A 250 12.69 13.26 20.37
C ARG A 250 12.52 11.75 20.27
N VAL A 251 11.57 11.24 21.05
CA VAL A 251 11.17 9.83 21.05
C VAL A 251 9.73 9.75 20.53
N THR A 252 9.49 8.93 19.52
CA THR A 252 8.17 8.76 18.93
C THR A 252 7.82 7.29 18.74
N ASP A 253 6.60 6.94 19.11
CA ASP A 253 6.06 5.61 18.85
C ASP A 253 5.49 5.53 17.42
N VAL A 254 5.68 4.38 16.78
CA VAL A 254 5.15 4.09 15.45
C VAL A 254 4.59 2.66 15.41
N PRO A 255 3.64 2.35 14.51
CA PRO A 255 3.18 0.98 14.34
C PRO A 255 4.34 0.05 13.97
N ARG A 256 4.44 -1.11 14.64
CA ARG A 256 5.51 -2.09 14.44
C ARG A 256 5.65 -2.53 12.98
N ASP A 257 4.52 -2.75 12.32
CA ASP A 257 4.48 -3.21 10.93
C ASP A 257 4.59 -2.05 9.90
N GLY A 258 4.97 -0.86 10.39
CA GLY A 258 4.99 0.35 9.59
C GLY A 258 3.60 0.96 9.40
N TYR A 259 3.48 1.85 8.43
CA TYR A 259 2.21 2.50 8.13
C TYR A 259 1.43 1.72 7.08
N PRO A 260 0.09 1.61 7.22
CA PRO A 260 -0.75 1.03 6.19
C PRO A 260 -0.54 1.70 4.83
N VAL A 261 -0.47 0.90 3.77
CA VAL A 261 -0.39 1.40 2.39
C VAL A 261 -1.79 1.78 1.93
N ASP A 262 -2.23 2.97 2.29
CA ASP A 262 -3.56 3.49 1.98
C ASP A 262 -3.52 4.98 1.58
N GLY A 263 -4.69 5.61 1.43
CA GLY A 263 -4.79 7.03 1.07
C GLY A 263 -4.26 8.00 2.14
N ALA A 264 -4.07 7.55 3.39
CA ALA A 264 -3.55 8.36 4.48
C ALA A 264 -2.02 8.29 4.59
N LEU A 265 -1.36 7.37 3.89
CA LEU A 265 0.09 7.15 3.97
C LEU A 265 0.93 8.43 3.83
N PRO A 266 0.70 9.34 2.85
CA PRO A 266 1.53 10.54 2.72
C PRO A 266 1.42 11.46 3.94
N ARG A 267 0.23 11.57 4.53
CA ARG A 267 0.02 12.34 5.74
C ARG A 267 0.73 11.72 6.95
N ALA A 268 0.62 10.41 7.12
CA ALA A 268 1.27 9.71 8.21
C ALA A 268 2.81 9.87 8.17
N LEU A 269 3.40 9.80 6.97
CA LEU A 269 4.83 10.05 6.76
C LEU A 269 5.21 11.52 6.97
N SER A 270 4.32 12.46 6.59
CA SER A 270 4.52 13.88 6.88
C SER A 270 4.53 14.16 8.39
N ASP A 271 3.58 13.58 9.13
CA ASP A 271 3.52 13.69 10.59
C ASP A 271 4.76 13.06 11.26
N LEU A 272 5.27 11.94 10.71
CA LEU A 272 6.52 11.34 11.16
C LEU A 272 7.71 12.28 10.92
N ALA A 273 7.80 12.87 9.72
CA ALA A 273 8.86 13.82 9.38
C ALA A 273 8.92 15.03 10.34
N ASP A 274 7.75 15.52 10.74
CA ASP A 274 7.64 16.63 11.71
C ASP A 274 8.11 16.20 13.11
N ARG A 275 7.74 14.97 13.54
CA ARG A 275 8.19 14.42 14.84
C ARG A 275 9.69 14.17 14.87
N LEU A 276 10.29 13.67 13.80
CA LEU A 276 11.75 13.47 13.73
C LEU A 276 12.53 14.77 13.85
N ARG A 277 11.93 15.92 13.48
CA ARG A 277 12.54 17.25 13.46
C ARG A 277 12.06 18.16 14.58
N ALA A 278 11.12 17.71 15.39
CA ALA A 278 10.61 18.51 16.51
C ALA A 278 11.75 19.04 17.37
N PRO A 279 11.66 20.31 17.86
CA PRO A 279 12.69 20.94 18.67
C PRO A 279 12.87 20.29 20.02
#